data_b562f0faf6b6b0ed8fbd1f8be3a499e5
#
_entry.id   b562f0faf6b6b0ed8fbd1f8be3a499e5
#
_cell.length_a   1.000
_cell.length_b   1.000
_cell.length_c   1.000
_cell.angle_alpha   90.00
_cell.angle_beta   90.00
_cell.angle_gamma   90.00
#
_symmetry.space_group_name_H-M   'P 1'
#
loop_
_entity.id
_entity.type
_entity.pdbx_description
1 polymer ?
#
loop_
_entity_poly.entity_id
_entity_poly.type
_entity_poly.pdbx_seq_one_letter_code
_entity_poly.pdbx_strand_id
1 'polypeptide(L)'
;VSSMALAAGYSLWVPPWNAPDEPAHYNYVRHIATTGQLPELKPGDWDAQLLERLKGANFPLTESVESIAYESHQPPLYYLIASPICKATAKLPLQERVGALRFFSVALSGITVILAFLAVWTLFPQDRPLQLAVAGFIAFLPMRSAIAGSINNDALAEMVATLILWLLLWITKNGFKKKHA
;
A
#
# COMPACT_ATOMS: atom_id res chain seq x y z
N VAL A 1 -0.99 -6.16 -15.65
CA VAL A 1 0.38 -5.71 -16.03
C VAL A 1 0.42 -4.20 -16.21
N SER A 2 -0.46 -3.60 -17.06
CA SER A 2 -0.43 -2.15 -17.36
C SER A 2 -0.66 -1.24 -16.14
N SER A 3 -1.58 -1.61 -15.21
CA SER A 3 -1.83 -0.86 -13.99
C SER A 3 -0.64 -0.88 -13.02
N MET A 4 0.01 -2.05 -12.90
CA MET A 4 1.23 -2.16 -12.09
C MET A 4 2.36 -1.33 -12.70
N ALA A 5 2.45 -1.26 -14.05
CA ALA A 5 3.42 -0.40 -14.72
C ALA A 5 3.16 1.09 -14.44
N LEU A 6 1.89 1.52 -14.39
CA LEU A 6 1.53 2.88 -14.03
C LEU A 6 1.90 3.21 -12.58
N ALA A 7 1.51 2.35 -11.63
CA ALA A 7 1.87 2.53 -10.22
C ALA A 7 3.40 2.45 -9.99
N ALA A 8 4.10 1.55 -10.70
CA ALA A 8 5.56 1.50 -10.70
C ALA A 8 6.19 2.79 -11.29
N GLY A 9 5.57 3.36 -12.33
CA GLY A 9 5.95 4.66 -12.87
C GLY A 9 5.88 5.76 -11.81
N TYR A 10 4.77 5.86 -11.06
CA TYR A 10 4.66 6.77 -9.92
C TYR A 10 5.73 6.48 -8.86
N SER A 11 5.95 5.20 -8.52
CA SER A 11 6.96 4.79 -7.55
C SER A 11 8.38 5.25 -7.91
N LEU A 12 8.72 5.26 -9.19
CA LEU A 12 10.05 5.64 -9.68
C LEU A 12 10.18 7.15 -9.90
N TRP A 13 9.08 7.82 -10.29
CA TRP A 13 9.11 9.24 -10.67
C TRP A 13 8.93 10.19 -9.51
N VAL A 14 8.12 9.79 -8.50
CA VAL A 14 7.90 10.61 -7.31
C VAL A 14 9.10 10.51 -6.37
N PRO A 15 9.79 11.62 -6.05
CA PRO A 15 10.90 11.58 -5.11
C PRO A 15 10.48 11.01 -3.75
N PRO A 16 11.40 10.44 -2.96
CA PRO A 16 11.10 10.00 -1.60
C PRO A 16 10.43 11.10 -0.78
N TRP A 17 9.44 10.73 0.01
CA TRP A 17 8.69 11.60 0.93
C TRP A 17 7.69 12.58 0.27
N ASN A 18 7.62 12.64 -1.06
CA ASN A 18 6.67 13.51 -1.76
C ASN A 18 5.30 12.85 -2.00
N ALA A 19 5.14 11.59 -1.66
CA ALA A 19 3.81 10.97 -1.55
C ALA A 19 3.18 11.29 -0.19
N PRO A 20 1.83 11.40 -0.11
CA PRO A 20 1.14 11.67 1.15
C PRO A 20 1.53 10.68 2.24
N ASP A 21 1.83 11.21 3.44
CA ASP A 21 2.09 10.48 4.68
C ASP A 21 3.24 9.44 4.62
N GLU A 22 3.94 9.36 3.49
CA GLU A 22 4.97 8.36 3.23
C GLU A 22 6.10 8.36 4.26
N PRO A 23 6.61 9.51 4.78
CA PRO A 23 7.64 9.51 5.82
C PRO A 23 7.17 8.80 7.09
N ALA A 24 5.92 9.05 7.52
CA ALA A 24 5.36 8.45 8.72
C ALA A 24 5.14 6.94 8.56
N HIS A 25 4.60 6.50 7.42
CA HIS A 25 4.47 5.08 7.09
C HIS A 25 5.82 4.37 7.03
N TYR A 26 6.83 4.99 6.39
CA TYR A 26 8.18 4.44 6.35
C TYR A 26 8.79 4.30 7.74
N ASN A 27 8.65 5.31 8.61
CA ASN A 27 9.16 5.29 9.97
C ASN A 27 8.50 4.19 10.80
N TYR A 28 7.22 3.92 10.60
CA TYR A 28 6.53 2.80 11.23
C TYR A 28 7.16 1.46 10.82
N VAL A 29 7.31 1.21 9.50
CA VAL A 29 7.96 -0.02 9.00
C VAL A 29 9.37 -0.16 9.56
N ARG A 30 10.15 0.94 9.54
CA ARG A 30 11.52 0.98 10.04
C ARG A 30 11.60 0.70 11.54
N HIS A 31 10.68 1.26 12.33
CA HIS A 31 10.61 1.01 13.76
C HIS A 31 10.47 -0.49 14.06
N ILE A 32 9.51 -1.17 13.42
CA ILE A 32 9.36 -2.62 13.58
C ILE A 32 10.61 -3.37 13.12
N ALA A 33 11.16 -2.99 11.96
CA ALA A 33 12.33 -3.66 11.40
C ALA A 33 13.57 -3.60 12.31
N THR A 34 13.71 -2.51 13.08
CA THR A 34 14.88 -2.28 13.96
C THR A 34 14.66 -2.74 15.39
N THR A 35 13.46 -2.59 15.93
CA THR A 35 13.17 -2.88 17.36
C THR A 35 12.43 -4.20 17.56
N GLY A 36 11.72 -4.70 16.56
CA GLY A 36 10.79 -5.82 16.67
C GLY A 36 9.50 -5.49 17.43
N GLN A 37 9.27 -4.22 17.78
CA GLN A 37 8.11 -3.75 18.54
C GLN A 37 7.22 -2.85 17.70
N LEU A 38 5.94 -2.78 18.05
CA LEU A 38 5.01 -1.81 17.47
C LEU A 38 5.31 -0.43 18.06
N PRO A 39 5.33 0.64 17.24
CA PRO A 39 5.43 1.99 17.76
C PRO A 39 4.15 2.40 18.48
N GLU A 40 4.30 3.31 19.44
CA GLU A 40 3.21 3.94 20.15
C GLU A 40 3.15 5.42 19.75
N LEU A 41 1.94 5.92 19.47
CA LEU A 41 1.75 7.36 19.20
C LEU A 41 2.01 8.17 20.47
N LYS A 42 2.89 9.17 20.38
CA LYS A 42 3.28 10.02 21.50
C LYS A 42 3.10 11.50 21.18
N PRO A 43 2.92 12.36 22.20
CA PRO A 43 2.98 13.80 22.01
C PRO A 43 4.30 14.20 21.34
N GLY A 44 4.24 14.97 20.25
CA GLY A 44 5.40 15.37 19.45
C GLY A 44 5.61 14.56 18.16
N ASP A 45 4.96 13.42 18.00
CA ASP A 45 5.01 12.61 16.75
C ASP A 45 4.34 13.32 15.55
N TRP A 46 3.57 14.37 15.85
CA TRP A 46 3.01 15.31 14.89
C TRP A 46 3.61 16.72 15.14
N ASP A 47 4.53 17.11 14.31
CA ASP A 47 5.06 18.48 14.26
C ASP A 47 4.61 19.17 12.95
N ALA A 48 3.54 19.97 13.06
CA ALA A 48 2.97 20.65 11.90
C ALA A 48 3.94 21.67 11.28
N GLN A 49 4.77 22.34 12.09
CA GLN A 49 5.72 23.33 11.58
C GLN A 49 6.84 22.66 10.80
N LEU A 50 7.38 21.56 11.33
CA LEU A 50 8.38 20.76 10.63
C LEU A 50 7.81 20.20 9.31
N LEU A 51 6.60 19.65 9.33
CA LEU A 51 5.95 19.10 8.14
C LEU A 51 5.73 20.15 7.05
N GLU A 52 5.20 21.32 7.40
CA GLU A 52 4.97 22.39 6.43
C GLU A 52 6.30 22.93 5.87
N ARG A 53 7.33 23.03 6.69
CA ARG A 53 8.68 23.41 6.25
C ARG A 53 9.26 22.38 5.26
N LEU A 54 9.18 21.08 5.59
CA LEU A 54 9.68 20.01 4.74
C LEU A 54 8.90 19.93 3.42
N LYS A 55 7.58 20.05 3.48
CA LYS A 55 6.71 20.09 2.27
C LYS A 55 7.07 21.28 1.39
N GLY A 56 7.21 22.49 1.97
CA GLY A 56 7.58 23.69 1.23
C GLY A 56 8.96 23.60 0.57
N ALA A 57 9.86 22.80 1.13
CA ALA A 57 11.20 22.52 0.58
C ALA A 57 11.25 21.25 -0.30
N ASN A 58 10.12 20.62 -0.60
CA ASN A 58 10.03 19.33 -1.35
C ASN A 58 10.84 18.19 -0.70
N PHE A 59 10.84 18.11 0.62
CA PHE A 59 11.52 17.07 1.40
C PHE A 59 12.98 16.86 0.97
N PRO A 60 13.89 17.82 1.20
CA PRO A 60 15.29 17.67 0.85
C PRO A 60 15.89 16.46 1.58
N LEU A 61 16.60 15.60 0.85
CA LEU A 61 17.20 14.38 1.41
C LEU A 61 18.29 14.64 2.47
N THR A 62 18.70 15.88 2.63
CA THR A 62 19.63 16.35 3.67
C THR A 62 18.95 16.57 5.02
N GLU A 63 17.62 16.66 5.05
CA GLU A 63 16.86 16.83 6.29
C GLU A 63 16.28 15.49 6.77
N SER A 64 16.30 15.30 8.09
CA SER A 64 15.78 14.06 8.70
C SER A 64 14.26 14.09 8.77
N VAL A 65 13.64 12.98 8.42
CA VAL A 65 12.20 12.71 8.58
C VAL A 65 11.91 11.79 9.78
N GLU A 66 12.92 11.47 10.59
CA GLU A 66 12.83 10.44 11.64
C GLU A 66 11.82 10.73 12.74
N SER A 67 11.56 12.01 13.03
CA SER A 67 10.58 12.44 14.03
C SER A 67 9.13 12.42 13.53
N ILE A 68 8.91 12.11 12.25
CA ILE A 68 7.57 12.06 11.68
C ILE A 68 6.99 10.66 11.93
N ALA A 69 6.17 10.51 12.97
CA ALA A 69 5.66 9.22 13.43
C ALA A 69 4.15 9.20 13.71
N TYR A 70 3.40 10.18 13.19
CA TYR A 70 1.97 10.33 13.48
C TYR A 70 1.09 9.18 12.97
N GLU A 71 1.59 8.33 12.07
CA GLU A 71 0.87 7.12 11.61
C GLU A 71 1.05 5.92 12.56
N SER A 72 1.70 6.09 13.71
CA SER A 72 1.91 5.03 14.71
C SER A 72 0.62 4.44 15.29
N HIS A 73 -0.54 5.07 15.06
CA HIS A 73 -1.87 4.60 15.46
C HIS A 73 -2.52 3.62 14.45
N GLN A 74 -1.97 3.49 13.26
CA GLN A 74 -2.55 2.67 12.20
C GLN A 74 -2.50 1.16 12.50
N PRO A 75 -3.45 0.36 11.94
CA PRO A 75 -3.43 -1.09 12.07
C PRO A 75 -2.11 -1.71 11.61
N PRO A 76 -1.49 -2.59 12.39
CA PRO A 76 -0.08 -2.98 12.23
C PRO A 76 0.20 -3.94 11.07
N LEU A 77 -0.81 -4.59 10.47
CA LEU A 77 -0.62 -5.72 9.57
C LEU A 77 0.27 -5.40 8.36
N TYR A 78 0.03 -4.27 7.69
CA TYR A 78 0.85 -3.83 6.55
C TYR A 78 2.32 -3.68 6.95
N TYR A 79 2.57 -3.00 8.08
CA TYR A 79 3.93 -2.69 8.54
C TYR A 79 4.68 -3.94 9.01
N LEU A 80 3.98 -4.89 9.63
CA LEU A 80 4.55 -6.19 10.01
C LEU A 80 4.99 -6.99 8.77
N ILE A 81 4.18 -7.01 7.70
CA ILE A 81 4.53 -7.72 6.46
C ILE A 81 5.64 -6.99 5.70
N ALA A 82 5.68 -5.65 5.74
CA ALA A 82 6.68 -4.83 5.07
C ALA A 82 8.03 -4.77 5.82
N SER A 83 8.04 -4.98 7.15
CA SER A 83 9.25 -4.84 7.97
C SER A 83 10.39 -5.77 7.57
N PRO A 84 10.19 -7.04 7.16
CA PRO A 84 11.25 -7.90 6.63
C PRO A 84 11.92 -7.32 5.38
N ILE A 85 11.15 -6.65 4.50
CA ILE A 85 11.69 -5.99 3.29
C ILE A 85 12.61 -4.84 3.71
N CYS A 86 12.15 -4.00 4.65
CA CYS A 86 12.95 -2.91 5.20
C CYS A 86 14.25 -3.42 5.83
N LYS A 87 14.19 -4.51 6.59
CA LYS A 87 15.35 -5.16 7.21
C LYS A 87 16.33 -5.70 6.16
N ALA A 88 15.83 -6.37 5.13
CA ALA A 88 16.65 -6.93 4.06
C ALA A 88 17.36 -5.85 3.24
N THR A 89 16.74 -4.68 3.09
CA THR A 89 17.27 -3.54 2.32
C THR A 89 18.01 -2.51 3.19
N ALA A 90 18.22 -2.77 4.47
CA ALA A 90 18.76 -1.79 5.43
C ALA A 90 20.16 -1.23 5.04
N LYS A 91 20.96 -1.99 4.29
CA LYS A 91 22.30 -1.58 3.82
C LYS A 91 22.28 -0.83 2.49
N LEU A 92 21.15 -0.76 1.81
CA LEU A 92 21.00 -0.08 0.52
C LEU A 92 20.84 1.43 0.72
N PRO A 93 21.11 2.23 -0.32
CA PRO A 93 20.77 3.67 -0.32
C PRO A 93 19.29 3.90 -0.03
N LEU A 94 18.98 5.07 0.54
CA LEU A 94 17.59 5.41 0.95
C LEU A 94 16.57 5.24 -0.17
N GLN A 95 16.90 5.70 -1.38
CA GLN A 95 16.02 5.60 -2.55
C GLN A 95 15.67 4.15 -2.89
N GLU A 96 16.62 3.23 -2.79
CA GLU A 96 16.40 1.82 -3.06
C GLU A 96 15.55 1.15 -1.98
N ARG A 97 15.75 1.54 -0.70
CA ARG A 97 14.91 1.06 0.42
C ARG A 97 13.47 1.52 0.27
N VAL A 98 13.26 2.81 -0.02
CA VAL A 98 11.92 3.37 -0.28
C VAL A 98 11.32 2.69 -1.50
N GLY A 99 12.08 2.53 -2.59
CA GLY A 99 11.65 1.84 -3.80
C GLY A 99 11.17 0.41 -3.53
N ALA A 100 11.91 -0.38 -2.75
CA ALA A 100 11.53 -1.75 -2.42
C ALA A 100 10.20 -1.82 -1.67
N LEU A 101 9.95 -0.90 -0.73
CA LEU A 101 8.68 -0.83 0.01
C LEU A 101 7.52 -0.34 -0.88
N ARG A 102 7.78 0.62 -1.78
CA ARG A 102 6.79 1.06 -2.77
C ARG A 102 6.40 -0.07 -3.72
N PHE A 103 7.36 -0.87 -4.19
CA PHE A 103 7.06 -2.03 -5.03
C PHE A 103 6.24 -3.10 -4.31
N PHE A 104 6.38 -3.23 -3.00
CA PHE A 104 5.47 -4.07 -2.22
C PHE A 104 4.02 -3.56 -2.28
N SER A 105 3.78 -2.25 -2.11
CA SER A 105 2.44 -1.66 -2.28
C SER A 105 1.90 -1.83 -3.70
N VAL A 106 2.76 -1.67 -4.73
CA VAL A 106 2.40 -1.92 -6.14
C VAL A 106 1.94 -3.36 -6.35
N ALA A 107 2.62 -4.34 -5.74
CA ALA A 107 2.25 -5.74 -5.84
C ALA A 107 0.87 -6.01 -5.20
N LEU A 108 0.60 -5.45 -4.00
CA LEU A 108 -0.71 -5.54 -3.34
C LEU A 108 -1.82 -4.93 -4.21
N SER A 109 -1.55 -3.77 -4.80
CA SER A 109 -2.48 -3.11 -5.74
C SER A 109 -2.77 -3.96 -6.98
N GLY A 110 -1.77 -4.66 -7.52
CA GLY A 110 -1.95 -5.60 -8.62
C GLY A 110 -2.88 -6.76 -8.23
N ILE A 111 -2.71 -7.32 -7.03
CA ILE A 111 -3.60 -8.37 -6.50
C ILE A 111 -5.03 -7.85 -6.36
N THR A 112 -5.23 -6.61 -5.91
CA THR A 112 -6.57 -5.97 -5.82
C THR A 112 -7.28 -5.96 -7.17
N VAL A 113 -6.60 -5.59 -8.25
CA VAL A 113 -7.18 -5.59 -9.60
C VAL A 113 -7.58 -6.99 -10.05
N ILE A 114 -6.75 -7.99 -9.75
CA ILE A 114 -7.07 -9.41 -10.04
C ILE A 114 -8.31 -9.85 -9.25
N LEU A 115 -8.38 -9.53 -7.96
CA LEU A 115 -9.52 -9.87 -7.12
C LEU A 115 -10.81 -9.19 -7.58
N ALA A 116 -10.74 -7.93 -8.01
CA ALA A 116 -11.87 -7.21 -8.58
C ALA A 116 -12.37 -7.88 -9.89
N PHE A 117 -11.45 -8.29 -10.77
CA PHE A 117 -11.79 -9.08 -11.94
C PHE A 117 -12.50 -10.40 -11.56
N LEU A 118 -11.96 -11.13 -10.59
CA LEU A 118 -12.55 -12.39 -10.11
C LEU A 118 -13.93 -12.20 -9.48
N ALA A 119 -14.15 -11.09 -8.77
CA ALA A 119 -15.45 -10.73 -8.21
C ALA A 119 -16.51 -10.58 -9.30
N VAL A 120 -16.20 -9.78 -10.34
CA VAL A 120 -17.12 -9.61 -11.49
C VAL A 120 -17.30 -10.90 -12.26
N TRP A 121 -16.22 -11.63 -12.53
CA TRP A 121 -16.31 -12.94 -13.19
C TRP A 121 -17.17 -13.93 -12.43
N THR A 122 -17.12 -13.92 -11.10
CA THR A 122 -17.98 -14.75 -10.26
C THR A 122 -19.46 -14.49 -10.52
N LEU A 123 -19.88 -13.23 -10.65
CA LEU A 123 -21.28 -12.86 -10.87
C LEU A 123 -21.69 -12.98 -12.35
N PHE A 124 -20.86 -12.53 -13.25
CA PHE A 124 -21.11 -12.37 -14.69
C PHE A 124 -20.08 -13.12 -15.54
N PRO A 125 -20.04 -14.47 -15.49
CA PRO A 125 -18.97 -15.27 -16.10
C PRO A 125 -18.94 -15.17 -17.65
N GLN A 126 -20.07 -14.81 -18.29
CA GLN A 126 -20.18 -14.68 -19.73
C GLN A 126 -20.00 -13.26 -20.26
N ASP A 127 -19.94 -12.27 -19.36
CA ASP A 127 -19.83 -10.84 -19.74
C ASP A 127 -18.38 -10.37 -19.67
N ARG A 128 -17.58 -10.73 -20.68
CA ARG A 128 -16.18 -10.32 -20.81
C ARG A 128 -15.99 -8.80 -20.87
N PRO A 129 -16.81 -8.04 -21.62
CA PRO A 129 -16.72 -6.58 -21.63
C PRO A 129 -16.86 -5.98 -20.23
N LEU A 130 -17.84 -6.42 -19.43
CA LEU A 130 -18.04 -5.93 -18.07
C LEU A 130 -16.86 -6.28 -17.15
N GLN A 131 -16.35 -7.51 -17.23
CA GLN A 131 -15.18 -7.95 -16.44
C GLN A 131 -13.97 -7.05 -16.72
N LEU A 132 -13.68 -6.77 -18.00
CA LEU A 132 -12.56 -5.95 -18.40
C LEU A 132 -12.78 -4.47 -18.10
N ALA A 133 -14.02 -3.97 -18.25
CA ALA A 133 -14.36 -2.57 -17.96
C ALA A 133 -14.16 -2.25 -16.47
N VAL A 134 -14.66 -3.11 -15.56
CA VAL A 134 -14.51 -2.90 -14.12
C VAL A 134 -13.04 -3.02 -13.69
N ALA A 135 -12.35 -4.06 -14.12
CA ALA A 135 -10.93 -4.22 -13.81
C ALA A 135 -10.09 -3.07 -14.38
N GLY A 136 -10.38 -2.63 -15.61
CA GLY A 136 -9.72 -1.50 -16.24
C GLY A 136 -10.01 -0.18 -15.54
N PHE A 137 -11.26 0.06 -15.14
CA PHE A 137 -11.63 1.26 -14.38
C PHE A 137 -10.82 1.36 -13.08
N ILE A 138 -10.81 0.28 -12.28
CA ILE A 138 -10.04 0.23 -11.02
C ILE A 138 -8.53 0.37 -11.28
N ALA A 139 -8.04 -0.30 -12.32
CA ALA A 139 -6.63 -0.32 -12.67
C ALA A 139 -6.06 1.04 -13.07
N PHE A 140 -6.87 1.89 -13.69
CA PHE A 140 -6.43 3.16 -14.28
C PHE A 140 -6.97 4.41 -13.56
N LEU A 141 -7.52 4.28 -12.36
CA LEU A 141 -7.83 5.43 -11.50
C LEU A 141 -6.52 6.13 -11.10
N PRO A 142 -6.27 7.39 -11.53
CA PRO A 142 -4.95 8.02 -11.33
C PRO A 142 -4.56 8.16 -9.87
N MET A 143 -5.50 8.60 -9.02
CA MET A 143 -5.27 8.76 -7.58
C MET A 143 -4.89 7.42 -6.93
N ARG A 144 -5.61 6.35 -7.28
CA ARG A 144 -5.31 5.00 -6.78
C ARG A 144 -3.92 4.54 -7.20
N SER A 145 -3.54 4.79 -8.46
CA SER A 145 -2.21 4.41 -8.96
C SER A 145 -1.09 5.20 -8.27
N ALA A 146 -1.32 6.48 -7.97
CA ALA A 146 -0.37 7.31 -7.25
C ALA A 146 -0.17 6.81 -5.79
N ILE A 147 -1.26 6.52 -5.06
CA ILE A 147 -1.19 5.97 -3.70
C ILE A 147 -0.55 4.58 -3.70
N ALA A 148 -0.91 3.71 -4.64
CA ALA A 148 -0.30 2.40 -4.79
C ALA A 148 1.21 2.46 -5.09
N GLY A 149 1.70 3.54 -5.68
CA GLY A 149 3.12 3.80 -5.93
C GLY A 149 3.87 4.37 -4.72
N SER A 150 3.26 4.45 -3.54
CA SER A 150 3.85 4.95 -2.29
C SER A 150 3.88 3.89 -1.19
N ILE A 151 4.59 4.19 -0.10
CA ILE A 151 4.53 3.38 1.12
C ILE A 151 3.27 3.79 1.87
N ASN A 152 2.22 2.95 1.80
CA ASN A 152 0.93 3.25 2.40
C ASN A 152 0.17 1.95 2.74
N ASN A 153 -0.44 1.90 3.92
CA ASN A 153 -1.23 0.75 4.39
C ASN A 153 -2.55 0.58 3.63
N ASP A 154 -3.04 1.60 2.94
CA ASP A 154 -4.26 1.53 2.13
C ASP A 154 -4.17 0.46 1.03
N ALA A 155 -2.98 0.22 0.47
CA ALA A 155 -2.78 -0.83 -0.53
C ALA A 155 -3.16 -2.23 0.01
N LEU A 156 -2.84 -2.53 1.27
CA LEU A 156 -3.23 -3.79 1.91
C LEU A 156 -4.71 -3.77 2.32
N ALA A 157 -5.22 -2.65 2.82
CA ALA A 157 -6.62 -2.49 3.21
C ALA A 157 -7.56 -2.71 2.01
N GLU A 158 -7.27 -2.10 0.85
CA GLU A 158 -8.00 -2.34 -0.41
C GLU A 158 -7.96 -3.80 -0.82
N MET A 159 -6.79 -4.43 -0.78
CA MET A 159 -6.63 -5.82 -1.16
C MET A 159 -7.47 -6.75 -0.27
N VAL A 160 -7.40 -6.57 1.05
CA VAL A 160 -8.16 -7.39 2.02
C VAL A 160 -9.65 -7.17 1.87
N ALA A 161 -10.12 -5.92 1.73
CA ALA A 161 -11.52 -5.61 1.52
C ALA A 161 -12.06 -6.23 0.23
N THR A 162 -11.28 -6.15 -0.87
CA THR A 162 -11.65 -6.75 -2.16
C THR A 162 -11.65 -8.28 -2.09
N LEU A 163 -10.71 -8.88 -1.37
CA LEU A 163 -10.67 -10.32 -1.12
C LEU A 163 -11.92 -10.79 -0.35
N ILE A 164 -12.28 -10.08 0.73
CA ILE A 164 -13.50 -10.39 1.51
C ILE A 164 -14.73 -10.28 0.63
N LEU A 165 -14.86 -9.22 -0.15
CA LEU A 165 -15.97 -9.03 -1.08
C LEU A 165 -16.06 -10.20 -2.07
N TRP A 166 -14.94 -10.54 -2.73
CA TRP A 166 -14.91 -11.66 -3.67
C TRP A 166 -15.29 -12.99 -3.00
N LEU A 167 -14.78 -13.29 -1.82
CA LEU A 167 -15.12 -14.50 -1.07
C LEU A 167 -16.60 -14.55 -0.71
N LEU A 168 -17.19 -13.43 -0.26
CA LEU A 168 -18.62 -13.36 0.03
C LEU A 168 -19.46 -13.62 -1.22
N LEU A 169 -19.13 -13.01 -2.35
CA LEU A 169 -19.81 -13.25 -3.63
C LEU A 169 -19.66 -14.70 -4.08
N TRP A 170 -18.48 -15.27 -3.94
CA TRP A 170 -18.22 -16.67 -4.30
C TRP A 170 -19.03 -17.65 -3.44
N ILE A 171 -19.07 -17.42 -2.11
CA ILE A 171 -19.84 -18.24 -1.16
C ILE A 171 -21.35 -18.11 -1.45
N THR A 172 -21.85 -16.90 -1.68
CA THR A 172 -23.27 -16.65 -1.97
C THR A 172 -23.70 -17.39 -3.25
N LYS A 173 -22.84 -17.38 -4.27
CA LYS A 173 -23.15 -18.05 -5.55
C LYS A 173 -23.05 -19.57 -5.49
N ASN A 174 -22.06 -20.12 -4.80
CA ASN A 174 -21.75 -21.56 -4.81
C ASN A 174 -22.29 -22.31 -3.59
N GLY A 175 -22.77 -21.58 -2.57
CA GLY A 175 -23.22 -22.14 -1.29
C GLY A 175 -22.05 -22.68 -0.44
N PHE A 176 -22.30 -22.84 0.86
CA PHE A 176 -21.40 -23.59 1.74
C PHE A 176 -21.61 -25.10 1.45
N LYS A 177 -20.73 -25.72 0.67
CA LYS A 177 -20.66 -27.19 0.65
C LYS A 177 -20.12 -27.64 2.01
N LYS A 178 -21.02 -27.98 2.96
CA LYS A 178 -20.62 -28.82 4.10
C LYS A 178 -20.07 -30.10 3.51
N LYS A 179 -18.76 -30.35 3.59
CA LYS A 179 -18.22 -31.69 3.47
C LYS A 179 -18.84 -32.47 4.65
N HIS A 180 -19.82 -33.33 4.38
CA HIS A 180 -20.20 -34.35 5.34
C HIS A 180 -18.97 -35.25 5.49
N ALA A 181 -18.32 -35.18 6.66
CA ALA A 181 -17.32 -36.15 7.09
C ALA A 181 -18.02 -37.47 7.43
#